data_e61c2d1107d9a1e46fceaa6af4669c90
#
_entry.id   e61c2d1107d9a1e46fceaa6af4669c90
#
_cell.length_a   1.000
_cell.length_b   1.000
_cell.length_c   1.000
_cell.angle_alpha   90.00
_cell.angle_beta   90.00
_cell.angle_gamma   90.00
#
_symmetry.space_group_name_H-M   'P 1'
#
loop_
_entity.id
_entity.type
_entity.pdbx_description
1 polymer ?
#
loop_
_entity_poly.entity_id
_entity_poly.type
_entity_poly.pdbx_seq_one_letter_code
_entity_poly.pdbx_strand_id
1 'polypeptide(L)'
;MLIARLFDGVSDLFMGIIIDKTNTRWGKARPWVLWSAPPLVISLIMIFTVPDLGANGKAIYLLLVYIFLAAVCFTASNLSYNTMLSLVTTEQHDRNVMNTIRFEFTMIAQLVINVITIPLVHFLGNGQRGWTCMSIVYAIVALGMFITTFAGTKERYKPIKKETTAKKKTH
;
A
#
# COMPACT_ATOMS: atom_id res chain seq x y z
N MET A 1 -5.80 7.62 -19.94
CA MET A 1 -4.59 7.53 -19.09
C MET A 1 -4.31 8.81 -18.30
N LEU A 2 -4.48 10.02 -18.85
CA LEU A 2 -4.26 11.30 -18.15
C LEU A 2 -5.16 11.48 -16.91
N ILE A 3 -6.44 11.15 -17.03
CA ILE A 3 -7.43 11.28 -15.94
C ILE A 3 -7.05 10.41 -14.73
N ALA A 4 -6.60 9.17 -14.96
CA ALA A 4 -6.15 8.29 -13.88
C ALA A 4 -4.93 8.88 -13.14
N ARG A 5 -3.97 9.45 -13.87
CA ARG A 5 -2.79 10.12 -13.28
C ARG A 5 -3.15 11.35 -12.45
N LEU A 6 -4.17 12.11 -12.86
CA LEU A 6 -4.67 13.24 -12.08
C LEU A 6 -5.34 12.76 -10.78
N PHE A 7 -6.14 11.70 -10.85
CA PHE A 7 -6.73 11.10 -9.64
C PHE A 7 -5.68 10.55 -8.69
N ASP A 8 -4.64 9.88 -9.20
CA ASP A 8 -3.51 9.40 -8.39
C ASP A 8 -2.82 10.57 -7.69
N GLY A 9 -2.50 11.67 -8.41
CA GLY A 9 -1.87 12.85 -7.82
C GLY A 9 -2.73 13.53 -6.75
N VAL A 10 -4.04 13.60 -6.96
CA VAL A 10 -4.97 14.16 -5.95
C VAL A 10 -5.05 13.24 -4.73
N SER A 11 -5.14 11.92 -4.93
CA SER A 11 -5.15 10.95 -3.84
C SER A 11 -3.86 10.98 -3.02
N ASP A 12 -2.70 11.11 -3.68
CA ASP A 12 -1.40 11.24 -3.03
C ASP A 12 -1.33 12.50 -2.13
N LEU A 13 -1.84 13.64 -2.62
CA LEU A 13 -1.89 14.88 -1.84
C LEU A 13 -2.78 14.74 -0.61
N PHE A 14 -3.99 14.20 -0.76
CA PHE A 14 -4.90 13.97 0.35
C PHE A 14 -4.30 13.03 1.39
N MET A 15 -3.73 11.92 0.95
CA MET A 15 -3.12 10.94 1.84
C MET A 15 -1.88 11.50 2.54
N GLY A 16 -1.06 12.30 1.84
CA GLY A 16 0.07 13.00 2.43
C GLY A 16 -0.34 13.93 3.58
N ILE A 17 -1.40 14.73 3.39
CA ILE A 17 -1.94 15.62 4.43
C ILE A 17 -2.47 14.81 5.63
N ILE A 18 -3.13 13.68 5.37
CA ILE A 18 -3.67 12.81 6.41
C ILE A 18 -2.54 12.21 7.25
N ILE A 19 -1.50 11.68 6.60
CA ILE A 19 -0.32 11.11 7.28
C ILE A 19 0.39 12.17 8.11
N ASP A 20 0.57 13.38 7.57
CA ASP A 20 1.24 14.47 8.28
C ASP A 20 0.47 14.96 9.52
N LYS A 21 -0.85 14.94 9.47
CA LYS A 21 -1.71 15.29 10.62
C LYS A 21 -1.80 14.17 11.64
N THR A 22 -1.46 12.94 11.26
CA THR A 22 -1.53 11.79 12.17
C THR A 22 -0.37 11.83 13.15
N ASN A 23 -0.69 11.80 14.44
CA ASN A 23 0.29 11.73 15.52
C ASN A 23 -0.14 10.66 16.52
N THR A 24 0.30 9.42 16.32
CA THR A 24 -0.07 8.29 17.15
C THR A 24 1.10 7.81 18.02
N ARG A 25 0.78 6.97 19.03
CA ARG A 25 1.78 6.32 19.91
C ARG A 25 2.80 5.47 19.13
N TRP A 26 2.43 5.00 17.95
CA TRP A 26 3.23 4.10 17.10
C TRP A 26 4.02 4.82 16.01
N GLY A 27 3.85 6.15 15.90
CA GLY A 27 4.45 6.98 14.87
C GLY A 27 3.44 7.64 13.96
N LYS A 28 3.90 8.29 12.88
CA LYS A 28 3.05 8.97 11.90
C LYS A 28 2.61 8.03 10.77
N ALA A 29 3.53 7.30 10.18
CA ALA A 29 3.31 6.48 9.00
C ALA A 29 2.97 5.01 9.31
N ARG A 30 3.53 4.44 10.40
CA ARG A 30 3.32 3.03 10.79
C ARG A 30 1.86 2.60 10.90
N PRO A 31 0.97 3.34 11.60
CA PRO A 31 -0.43 2.93 11.71
C PRO A 31 -1.13 2.87 10.36
N TRP A 32 -0.75 3.75 9.43
CA TRP A 32 -1.34 3.78 8.09
C TRP A 32 -0.92 2.60 7.23
N VAL A 33 0.32 2.09 7.40
CA VAL A 33 0.75 0.83 6.75
C VAL A 33 -0.15 -0.33 7.20
N LEU A 34 -0.47 -0.42 8.48
CA LEU A 34 -1.35 -1.47 8.99
C LEU A 34 -2.82 -1.24 8.60
N TRP A 35 -3.30 0.01 8.64
CA TRP A 35 -4.69 0.33 8.32
C TRP A 35 -5.02 0.24 6.84
N SER A 36 -4.03 0.40 5.97
CA SER A 36 -4.20 0.21 4.52
C SER A 36 -4.23 -1.27 4.11
N ALA A 37 -3.72 -2.18 4.95
CA ALA A 37 -3.66 -3.60 4.63
C ALA A 37 -5.06 -4.26 4.48
N PRO A 38 -6.03 -4.12 5.41
CA PRO A 38 -7.36 -4.73 5.26
C PRO A 38 -8.11 -4.29 4.00
N PRO A 39 -8.27 -2.99 3.68
CA PRO A 39 -8.97 -2.58 2.48
C PRO A 39 -8.26 -3.03 1.20
N LEU A 40 -6.91 -3.07 1.20
CA LEU A 40 -6.13 -3.57 0.06
C LEU A 40 -6.40 -5.06 -0.17
N VAL A 41 -6.38 -5.87 0.89
CA VAL A 41 -6.63 -7.32 0.82
C VAL A 41 -8.08 -7.62 0.38
N ILE A 42 -9.06 -6.88 0.92
CA ILE A 42 -10.45 -7.03 0.51
C ILE A 42 -10.62 -6.69 -0.97
N SER A 43 -10.04 -5.58 -1.42
CA SER A 43 -10.08 -5.18 -2.84
C SER A 43 -9.41 -6.20 -3.75
N LEU A 44 -8.30 -6.81 -3.30
CA LEU A 44 -7.62 -7.87 -4.03
C LEU A 44 -8.53 -9.09 -4.23
N ILE A 45 -9.23 -9.52 -3.20
CA ILE A 45 -10.18 -10.63 -3.30
C ILE A 45 -11.36 -10.26 -4.21
N MET A 46 -11.89 -9.05 -4.07
CA MET A 46 -13.02 -8.58 -4.88
C MET A 46 -12.72 -8.54 -6.38
N ILE A 47 -11.50 -8.13 -6.78
CA ILE A 47 -11.14 -8.04 -8.20
C ILE A 47 -11.09 -9.43 -8.87
N PHE A 48 -10.74 -10.48 -8.11
CA PHE A 48 -10.73 -11.85 -8.60
C PHE A 48 -12.03 -12.62 -8.37
N THR A 49 -12.94 -12.07 -7.56
CA THR A 49 -14.26 -12.65 -7.30
C THR A 49 -15.33 -11.84 -8.03
N VAL A 50 -15.45 -12.08 -9.32
CA VAL A 50 -16.42 -11.36 -10.15
C VAL A 50 -17.79 -12.04 -10.01
N PRO A 51 -18.82 -11.34 -9.51
CA PRO A 51 -20.18 -11.89 -9.45
C PRO A 51 -20.76 -12.08 -10.85
N ASP A 52 -21.75 -12.99 -10.98
CA ASP A 52 -22.41 -13.28 -12.24
C ASP A 52 -23.40 -12.18 -12.63
N LEU A 53 -22.84 -11.05 -13.04
CA LEU A 53 -23.55 -9.92 -13.61
C LEU A 53 -23.48 -10.01 -15.15
N GLY A 54 -24.44 -9.45 -15.86
CA GLY A 54 -24.35 -9.32 -17.32
C GLY A 54 -23.06 -8.64 -17.76
N ALA A 55 -22.67 -8.76 -19.04
CA ALA A 55 -21.38 -8.30 -19.54
C ALA A 55 -21.05 -6.84 -19.16
N ASN A 56 -22.03 -5.93 -19.27
CA ASN A 56 -21.86 -4.53 -18.88
C ASN A 56 -21.72 -4.36 -17.36
N GLY A 57 -22.44 -5.15 -16.56
CA GLY A 57 -22.34 -5.12 -15.10
C GLY A 57 -20.98 -5.58 -14.59
N LYS A 58 -20.42 -6.63 -15.20
CA LYS A 58 -19.05 -7.12 -14.88
C LYS A 58 -17.99 -6.05 -15.17
N ALA A 59 -18.12 -5.35 -16.31
CA ALA A 59 -17.17 -4.29 -16.69
C ALA A 59 -17.21 -3.12 -15.70
N ILE A 60 -18.39 -2.64 -15.32
CA ILE A 60 -18.58 -1.56 -14.36
C ILE A 60 -18.05 -1.98 -12.98
N TYR A 61 -18.38 -3.18 -12.51
CA TYR A 61 -17.90 -3.72 -11.24
C TYR A 61 -16.36 -3.75 -11.18
N LEU A 62 -15.71 -4.34 -12.20
CA LEU A 62 -14.26 -4.41 -12.27
C LEU A 62 -13.62 -3.02 -12.31
N LEU A 63 -14.22 -2.08 -13.05
CA LEU A 63 -13.70 -0.72 -13.13
C LEU A 63 -13.77 -0.01 -11.77
N LEU A 64 -14.89 -0.13 -11.05
CA LEU A 64 -15.04 0.48 -9.73
C LEU A 64 -14.09 -0.13 -8.69
N VAL A 65 -13.99 -1.46 -8.66
CA VAL A 65 -13.08 -2.17 -7.73
C VAL A 65 -11.63 -1.84 -8.06
N TYR A 66 -11.27 -1.76 -9.34
CA TYR A 66 -9.93 -1.40 -9.78
C TYR A 66 -9.56 0.05 -9.39
N ILE A 67 -10.46 1.02 -9.60
CA ILE A 67 -10.24 2.42 -9.18
C ILE A 67 -10.05 2.48 -7.66
N PHE A 68 -10.90 1.79 -6.90
CA PHE A 68 -10.79 1.76 -5.44
C PHE A 68 -9.46 1.14 -4.99
N LEU A 69 -9.06 0.02 -5.59
CA LEU A 69 -7.80 -0.64 -5.30
C LEU A 69 -6.60 0.27 -5.63
N ALA A 70 -6.58 0.84 -6.82
CA ALA A 70 -5.46 1.65 -7.30
C ALA A 70 -5.40 3.02 -6.61
N ALA A 71 -6.49 3.79 -6.64
CA ALA A 71 -6.48 5.18 -6.17
C ALA A 71 -6.52 5.32 -4.64
N VAL A 72 -7.13 4.37 -3.92
CA VAL A 72 -7.27 4.48 -2.46
C VAL A 72 -6.29 3.54 -1.75
N CYS A 73 -6.41 2.23 -1.99
CA CYS A 73 -5.67 1.25 -1.21
C CYS A 73 -4.17 1.24 -1.54
N PHE A 74 -3.83 1.23 -2.82
CA PHE A 74 -2.44 1.20 -3.26
C PHE A 74 -1.72 2.51 -2.93
N THR A 75 -2.35 3.66 -3.20
CA THR A 75 -1.82 4.98 -2.85
C THR A 75 -1.58 5.11 -1.35
N ALA A 76 -2.57 4.76 -0.52
CA ALA A 76 -2.43 4.80 0.93
C ALA A 76 -1.28 3.94 1.44
N SER A 77 -1.16 2.72 0.94
CA SER A 77 -0.10 1.79 1.33
C SER A 77 1.29 2.26 0.87
N ASN A 78 1.42 2.65 -0.40
CA ASN A 78 2.69 3.04 -0.99
C ASN A 78 3.24 4.34 -0.37
N LEU A 79 2.37 5.35 -0.21
CA LEU A 79 2.77 6.62 0.38
C LEU A 79 3.16 6.47 1.86
N SER A 80 2.37 5.69 2.63
CA SER A 80 2.68 5.39 4.03
C SER A 80 4.01 4.67 4.18
N TYR A 81 4.29 3.70 3.30
CA TYR A 81 5.56 2.98 3.30
C TYR A 81 6.74 3.89 2.94
N ASN A 82 6.62 4.74 1.92
CA ASN A 82 7.66 5.68 1.53
C ASN A 82 7.93 6.72 2.62
N THR A 83 6.89 7.22 3.28
CA THR A 83 7.02 8.13 4.42
C THR A 83 7.70 7.43 5.59
N MET A 84 7.32 6.18 5.89
CA MET A 84 7.97 5.39 6.94
C MET A 84 9.46 5.20 6.67
N LEU A 85 9.84 4.89 5.42
CA LEU A 85 11.23 4.74 5.02
C LEU A 85 12.03 6.04 5.26
N SER A 86 11.44 7.19 5.00
CA SER A 86 12.06 8.49 5.25
C SER A 86 12.21 8.84 6.73
N LEU A 87 11.42 8.20 7.62
CA LEU A 87 11.48 8.39 9.06
C LEU A 87 12.40 7.38 9.79
N VAL A 88 12.83 6.34 9.11
CA VAL A 88 13.74 5.32 9.68
C VAL A 88 15.19 5.80 9.68
N THR A 89 15.61 6.52 8.62
CA THR A 89 16.99 7.03 8.53
C THR A 89 17.03 8.47 8.06
N THR A 90 17.97 9.24 8.61
CA THR A 90 18.22 10.64 8.24
C THR A 90 19.29 10.78 7.16
N GLU A 91 20.12 9.75 6.97
CA GLU A 91 21.20 9.78 5.99
C GLU A 91 20.68 9.47 4.58
N GLN A 92 21.06 10.32 3.64
CA GLN A 92 20.63 10.18 2.24
C GLN A 92 21.20 8.90 1.60
N HIS A 93 22.41 8.53 1.96
CA HIS A 93 23.06 7.32 1.45
C HIS A 93 22.29 6.06 1.86
N ASP A 94 22.00 5.90 3.14
CA ASP A 94 21.25 4.75 3.67
C ASP A 94 19.85 4.66 3.06
N ARG A 95 19.18 5.81 2.86
CA ARG A 95 17.88 5.87 2.22
C ARG A 95 17.93 5.36 0.78
N ASN A 96 18.97 5.71 0.03
CA ASN A 96 19.16 5.23 -1.33
C ASN A 96 19.41 3.71 -1.37
N VAL A 97 20.27 3.22 -0.46
CA VAL A 97 20.55 1.76 -0.34
C VAL A 97 19.25 1.00 -0.01
N MET A 98 18.45 1.47 0.95
CA MET A 98 17.20 0.84 1.32
C MET A 98 16.20 0.82 0.16
N ASN A 99 16.11 1.90 -0.63
CA ASN A 99 15.26 1.96 -1.81
C ASN A 99 15.72 0.99 -2.89
N THR A 100 17.03 0.87 -3.13
CA THR A 100 17.58 -0.07 -4.11
C THR A 100 17.26 -1.51 -3.71
N ILE A 101 17.54 -1.90 -2.47
CA ILE A 101 17.22 -3.23 -1.95
C ILE A 101 15.72 -3.53 -2.10
N ARG A 102 14.86 -2.57 -1.74
CA ARG A 102 13.41 -2.71 -1.92
C ARG A 102 13.03 -2.96 -3.38
N PHE A 103 13.63 -2.23 -4.30
CA PHE A 103 13.36 -2.36 -5.72
C PHE A 103 13.75 -3.75 -6.24
N GLU A 104 14.93 -4.24 -5.87
CA GLU A 104 15.40 -5.58 -6.21
C GLU A 104 14.46 -6.67 -5.69
N PHE A 105 14.10 -6.61 -4.40
CA PHE A 105 13.15 -7.57 -3.84
C PHE A 105 11.76 -7.50 -4.50
N THR A 106 11.32 -6.32 -4.91
CA THR A 106 10.05 -6.15 -5.63
C THR A 106 10.08 -6.83 -6.98
N MET A 107 11.19 -6.69 -7.74
CA MET A 107 11.37 -7.37 -9.04
C MET A 107 11.39 -8.88 -8.90
N ILE A 108 12.14 -9.40 -7.91
CA ILE A 108 12.18 -10.84 -7.63
C ILE A 108 10.78 -11.35 -7.25
N ALA A 109 10.09 -10.68 -6.34
CA ALA A 109 8.74 -11.04 -5.92
C ALA A 109 7.75 -11.06 -7.10
N GLN A 110 7.85 -10.07 -8.01
CA GLN A 110 7.01 -10.00 -9.19
C GLN A 110 7.25 -11.18 -10.15
N LEU A 111 8.51 -11.58 -10.35
CA LEU A 111 8.85 -12.76 -11.14
C LEU A 111 8.30 -14.03 -10.51
N VAL A 112 8.51 -14.22 -9.21
CA VAL A 112 8.02 -15.38 -8.45
C VAL A 112 6.50 -15.48 -8.54
N ILE A 113 5.77 -14.39 -8.33
CA ILE A 113 4.32 -14.35 -8.44
C ILE A 113 3.86 -14.73 -9.85
N ASN A 114 4.48 -14.16 -10.90
CA ASN A 114 4.11 -14.47 -12.28
C ASN A 114 4.30 -15.96 -12.63
N VAL A 115 5.39 -16.57 -12.16
CA VAL A 115 5.67 -17.99 -12.42
C VAL A 115 4.73 -18.92 -11.64
N ILE A 116 4.43 -18.57 -10.38
CA ILE A 116 3.65 -19.44 -9.48
C ILE A 116 2.14 -19.31 -9.72
N THR A 117 1.64 -18.16 -10.19
CA THR A 117 0.19 -17.90 -10.29
C THR A 117 -0.54 -18.92 -11.13
N ILE A 118 -0.07 -19.23 -12.32
CA ILE A 118 -0.76 -20.16 -13.24
C ILE A 118 -0.79 -21.58 -12.70
N PRO A 119 0.33 -22.20 -12.26
CA PRO A 119 0.30 -23.51 -11.62
C PRO A 119 -0.60 -23.56 -10.39
N LEU A 120 -0.59 -22.50 -9.58
CA LEU A 120 -1.41 -22.41 -8.37
C LEU A 120 -2.91 -22.39 -8.68
N VAL A 121 -3.33 -21.65 -9.69
CA VAL A 121 -4.73 -21.61 -10.16
C VAL A 121 -5.18 -22.99 -10.64
N HIS A 122 -4.34 -23.70 -11.40
CA HIS A 122 -4.64 -25.05 -11.86
C HIS A 122 -4.76 -26.06 -10.69
N PHE A 123 -3.89 -25.93 -9.71
CA PHE A 123 -3.92 -26.80 -8.51
C PHE A 123 -5.16 -26.54 -7.63
N LEU A 124 -5.61 -25.29 -7.53
CA LEU A 124 -6.73 -24.88 -6.67
C LEU A 124 -8.12 -25.05 -7.31
N GLY A 125 -8.23 -25.61 -8.54
CA GLY A 125 -9.51 -26.08 -9.06
C GLY A 125 -9.99 -25.48 -10.37
N ASN A 126 -9.12 -24.82 -11.14
CA ASN A 126 -9.41 -24.24 -12.45
C ASN A 126 -10.60 -23.23 -12.50
N GLY A 127 -10.64 -22.40 -13.52
CA GLY A 127 -11.72 -21.43 -13.73
C GLY A 127 -11.84 -20.38 -12.62
N GLN A 128 -13.04 -19.83 -12.44
CA GLN A 128 -13.30 -18.75 -11.49
C GLN A 128 -12.96 -19.13 -10.03
N ARG A 129 -13.24 -20.37 -9.63
CA ARG A 129 -12.92 -20.85 -8.28
C ARG A 129 -11.42 -20.87 -8.00
N GLY A 130 -10.61 -21.32 -8.97
CA GLY A 130 -9.16 -21.33 -8.86
C GLY A 130 -8.59 -19.92 -8.66
N TRP A 131 -9.09 -18.94 -9.42
CA TRP A 131 -8.69 -17.54 -9.29
C TRP A 131 -9.08 -16.94 -7.94
N THR A 132 -10.29 -17.21 -7.46
CA THR A 132 -10.73 -16.74 -6.14
C THR A 132 -9.90 -17.37 -5.01
N CYS A 133 -9.66 -18.69 -5.04
CA CYS A 133 -8.83 -19.35 -4.03
C CYS A 133 -7.38 -18.81 -4.06
N MET A 134 -6.80 -18.60 -5.24
CA MET A 134 -5.48 -18.03 -5.39
C MET A 134 -5.41 -16.62 -4.79
N SER A 135 -6.42 -15.78 -5.05
CA SER A 135 -6.46 -14.43 -4.48
C SER A 135 -6.54 -14.43 -2.94
N ILE A 136 -7.24 -15.38 -2.35
CA ILE A 136 -7.29 -15.56 -0.88
C ILE A 136 -5.92 -15.95 -0.32
N VAL A 137 -5.21 -16.89 -0.98
CA VAL A 137 -3.85 -17.27 -0.56
C VAL A 137 -2.91 -16.06 -0.59
N TYR A 138 -2.92 -15.29 -1.69
CA TYR A 138 -2.11 -14.09 -1.79
C TYR A 138 -2.52 -13.00 -0.79
N ALA A 139 -3.81 -12.89 -0.50
CA ALA A 139 -4.33 -11.98 0.51
C ALA A 139 -3.78 -12.30 1.91
N ILE A 140 -3.75 -13.58 2.29
CA ILE A 140 -3.20 -14.04 3.58
C ILE A 140 -1.69 -13.76 3.64
N VAL A 141 -0.95 -14.07 2.58
CA VAL A 141 0.49 -13.78 2.49
C VAL A 141 0.74 -12.27 2.60
N ALA A 142 -0.02 -11.45 1.88
CA ALA A 142 0.09 -9.99 1.93
C ALA A 142 -0.17 -9.46 3.35
N LEU A 143 -1.23 -9.91 4.03
CA LEU A 143 -1.50 -9.54 5.42
C LEU A 143 -0.35 -9.90 6.35
N GLY A 144 0.20 -11.11 6.23
CA GLY A 144 1.37 -11.54 7.00
C GLY A 144 2.58 -10.62 6.77
N MET A 145 2.84 -10.24 5.53
CA MET A 145 3.91 -9.31 5.16
C MET A 145 3.69 -7.92 5.75
N PHE A 146 2.46 -7.38 5.70
CA PHE A 146 2.13 -6.08 6.31
C PHE A 146 2.32 -6.11 7.83
N ILE A 147 1.86 -7.16 8.50
CA ILE A 147 2.05 -7.33 9.96
C ILE A 147 3.54 -7.43 10.30
N THR A 148 4.32 -8.19 9.54
CA THR A 148 5.77 -8.34 9.75
C THR A 148 6.47 -6.99 9.54
N THR A 149 6.10 -6.24 8.52
CA THR A 149 6.64 -4.89 8.27
C THR A 149 6.30 -3.95 9.43
N PHE A 150 5.05 -3.98 9.91
CA PHE A 150 4.65 -3.17 11.06
C PHE A 150 5.42 -3.54 12.33
N ALA A 151 5.62 -4.84 12.61
CA ALA A 151 6.33 -5.31 13.79
C ALA A 151 7.84 -5.04 13.73
N GLY A 152 8.44 -5.24 12.55
CA GLY A 152 9.90 -5.12 12.35
C GLY A 152 10.40 -3.68 12.22
N THR A 153 9.54 -2.73 11.83
CA THR A 153 9.97 -1.35 11.59
C THR A 153 9.66 -0.45 12.79
N LYS A 154 10.65 0.35 13.23
CA LYS A 154 10.49 1.37 14.27
C LYS A 154 10.86 2.73 13.70
N GLU A 155 9.95 3.71 13.76
CA GLU A 155 10.26 5.10 13.43
C GLU A 155 11.24 5.65 14.48
N ARG A 156 12.50 5.92 14.08
CA ARG A 156 13.54 6.47 14.95
C ARG A 156 13.54 8.00 14.94
N TYR A 157 13.10 8.60 13.85
CA TYR A 157 13.07 10.04 13.71
C TYR A 157 11.76 10.62 14.22
N LYS A 158 11.80 11.27 15.38
CA LYS A 158 10.73 12.16 15.83
C LYS A 158 11.03 13.53 15.20
N PRO A 159 10.17 14.05 14.32
CA PRO A 159 10.37 15.42 13.83
C PRO A 159 10.43 16.36 15.02
N ILE A 160 11.51 17.15 15.09
CA ILE A 160 11.65 18.21 16.08
C ILE A 160 10.37 19.05 15.96
N LYS A 161 9.59 19.13 17.05
CA LYS A 161 8.53 20.13 17.16
C LYS A 161 9.19 21.44 16.77
N LYS A 162 8.76 22.07 15.69
CA LYS A 162 9.05 23.48 15.47
C LYS A 162 8.55 24.18 16.73
N GLU A 163 9.47 24.49 17.64
CA GLU A 163 9.20 25.47 18.68
C GLU A 163 8.76 26.72 17.90
N THR A 164 7.52 27.03 18.07
CA THR A 164 6.95 28.30 17.65
C THR A 164 7.86 29.37 18.26
N THR A 165 8.71 29.97 17.44
CA THR A 165 9.43 31.18 17.80
C THR A 165 8.39 32.28 17.92
N ALA A 166 7.59 32.15 18.95
CA ALA A 166 6.69 33.22 19.41
C ALA A 166 7.49 34.04 20.39
N LYS A 167 7.76 35.28 19.96
CA LYS A 167 8.05 36.44 20.78
C LYS A 167 9.43 36.50 21.45
N LYS A 168 10.34 37.17 20.79
CA LYS A 168 11.08 38.24 21.44
C LYS A 168 10.79 39.56 20.71
N LYS A 169 9.58 40.12 20.93
CA LYS A 169 9.37 41.52 21.03
C LYS A 169 9.60 41.87 22.48
N THR A 170 10.66 42.55 22.80
CA THR A 170 10.71 43.53 23.90
C THR A 170 11.99 44.36 23.79
N HIS A 171 11.73 45.61 23.71
CA HIS A 171 12.52 46.81 24.02
C HIS A 171 13.70 47.14 23.12
#